data_157ab66a09c4eef2b901dcf5448d08fc
#
_entry.id   157ab66a09c4eef2b901dcf5448d08fc
#
_cell.length_a   1.000
_cell.length_b   1.000
_cell.length_c   1.000
_cell.angle_alpha   90.00
_cell.angle_beta   90.00
_cell.angle_gamma   90.00
#
_symmetry.space_group_name_H-M   'P 1'
#
loop_
_entity.id
_entity.type
_entity.pdbx_description
1 polymer ?
#
loop_
_entity_poly.entity_id
_entity_poly.type
_entity_poly.pdbx_seq_one_letter_code
_entity_poly.pdbx_strand_id
1 'polypeptide(L)'
;GKLRATITHLSIGGEAVKVTGGTIAVSKWNYEYDIVFNLETEKGKFTGLADNKMLYFNTQKYSSLSTGANEIYQKDLTVRSDLMNTSVKYSIYLPESYDGTKKYPVLYMLHGYGGNNNDWLQDNTGSIWSGGGTMPAYAREYAEKTGKDLIIVTPDGGNNFYCDGFNGGPKYMSFFFQEFIPYIESTYAIKAEKKSRAIGGLSMGGYGSLYYGTLHPEMFCYVYAC
;
A
#
# COMPACT_ATOMS: atom_id res chain seq x y z
N GLY A 1 -9.44 9.69 -22.28
CA GLY A 1 -10.72 9.01 -22.41
C GLY A 1 -10.88 8.04 -21.27
N LYS A 2 -12.06 7.96 -20.65
CA LYS A 2 -12.34 6.96 -19.60
C LYS A 2 -12.39 5.58 -20.26
N LEU A 3 -11.46 4.70 -19.91
CA LEU A 3 -11.55 3.28 -20.24
C LEU A 3 -12.74 2.69 -19.45
N ARG A 4 -13.68 2.07 -20.18
CA ARG A 4 -14.74 1.26 -19.56
C ARG A 4 -14.30 -0.20 -19.69
N ALA A 5 -14.14 -0.88 -18.56
CA ALA A 5 -13.93 -2.32 -18.52
C ALA A 5 -15.23 -2.99 -18.10
N THR A 6 -15.58 -4.08 -18.77
CA THR A 6 -16.72 -4.92 -18.40
C THR A 6 -16.20 -6.32 -18.10
N ILE A 7 -16.48 -6.82 -16.92
CA ILE A 7 -16.19 -8.22 -16.59
C ILE A 7 -17.36 -9.05 -17.08
N THR A 8 -17.11 -9.86 -18.08
CA THR A 8 -18.12 -10.75 -18.67
C THR A 8 -18.13 -12.13 -18.04
N HIS A 9 -17.03 -12.50 -17.36
CA HIS A 9 -16.90 -13.80 -16.73
C HIS A 9 -15.91 -13.74 -15.56
N LEU A 10 -16.31 -14.26 -14.41
CA LEU A 10 -15.44 -14.47 -13.25
C LEU A 10 -15.59 -15.92 -12.81
N SER A 11 -14.49 -16.62 -12.62
CA SER A 11 -14.47 -17.99 -12.08
C SER A 11 -13.57 -18.07 -10.87
N ILE A 12 -14.02 -18.71 -9.81
CA ILE A 12 -13.26 -18.91 -8.56
C ILE A 12 -13.28 -20.41 -8.26
N GLY A 13 -12.10 -21.02 -8.23
CA GLY A 13 -11.97 -22.47 -8.03
C GLY A 13 -12.67 -23.31 -9.11
N GLY A 14 -12.81 -22.76 -10.33
CA GLY A 14 -13.50 -23.41 -11.45
C GLY A 14 -15.02 -23.17 -11.51
N GLU A 15 -15.59 -22.49 -10.51
CA GLU A 15 -17.02 -22.15 -10.49
C GLU A 15 -17.25 -20.71 -10.97
N ALA A 16 -18.25 -20.54 -11.82
CA ALA A 16 -18.66 -19.20 -12.25
C ALA A 16 -19.26 -18.40 -11.08
N VAL A 17 -18.86 -17.14 -10.98
CA VAL A 17 -19.32 -16.24 -9.90
C VAL A 17 -19.88 -14.97 -10.52
N LYS A 18 -21.08 -14.59 -10.09
CA LYS A 18 -21.75 -13.38 -10.56
C LYS A 18 -21.18 -12.16 -9.87
N VAL A 19 -20.71 -11.19 -10.66
CA VAL A 19 -20.32 -9.86 -10.18
C VAL A 19 -21.57 -9.01 -10.01
N THR A 20 -21.76 -8.43 -8.84
CA THR A 20 -22.92 -7.60 -8.47
C THR A 20 -22.58 -6.11 -8.38
N GLY A 21 -21.30 -5.76 -8.27
CA GLY A 21 -20.84 -4.39 -8.19
C GLY A 21 -19.32 -4.30 -8.07
N GLY A 22 -18.83 -3.12 -7.79
CA GLY A 22 -17.42 -2.87 -7.54
C GLY A 22 -16.78 -1.89 -8.51
N THR A 23 -15.47 -1.74 -8.41
CA THR A 23 -14.67 -0.82 -9.23
C THR A 23 -13.49 -1.53 -9.86
N ILE A 24 -13.12 -1.08 -11.06
CA ILE A 24 -11.88 -1.47 -11.74
C ILE A 24 -11.15 -0.17 -12.06
N ALA A 25 -9.96 -0.02 -11.53
CA ALA A 25 -9.04 1.05 -11.88
C ALA A 25 -7.95 0.50 -12.79
N VAL A 26 -7.72 1.16 -13.89
CA VAL A 26 -6.65 0.82 -14.84
C VAL A 26 -5.70 2.00 -14.89
N SER A 27 -4.47 1.80 -14.49
CA SER A 27 -3.36 2.74 -14.65
C SER A 27 -2.42 2.22 -15.73
N LYS A 28 -1.89 3.15 -16.53
CA LYS A 28 -0.91 2.85 -17.57
C LYS A 28 0.41 3.50 -17.18
N TRP A 29 1.43 2.68 -17.08
CA TRP A 29 2.80 3.13 -16.90
C TRP A 29 3.65 2.64 -18.09
N ASN A 30 4.19 3.55 -18.88
CA ASN A 30 4.89 3.23 -20.12
C ASN A 30 4.06 2.34 -21.07
N TYR A 31 4.40 1.07 -21.20
CA TYR A 31 3.69 0.07 -22.03
C TYR A 31 3.01 -1.00 -21.21
N GLU A 32 2.99 -0.87 -19.88
CA GLU A 32 2.39 -1.82 -18.96
C GLU A 32 1.10 -1.24 -18.35
N TYR A 33 0.17 -2.12 -18.03
CA TYR A 33 -1.10 -1.76 -17.41
C TYR A 33 -1.20 -2.47 -16.07
N ASP A 34 -1.41 -1.69 -15.02
CA ASP A 34 -1.85 -2.21 -13.74
C ASP A 34 -3.36 -2.09 -13.65
N ILE A 35 -4.01 -3.18 -13.32
CA ILE A 35 -5.46 -3.24 -13.15
C ILE A 35 -5.73 -3.57 -11.70
N VAL A 36 -6.22 -2.60 -10.95
CA VAL A 36 -6.72 -2.82 -9.60
C VAL A 36 -8.22 -3.01 -9.67
N PHE A 37 -8.71 -4.09 -9.09
CA PHE A 37 -10.14 -4.32 -9.04
C PHE A 37 -10.62 -4.61 -7.61
N ASN A 38 -11.76 -4.01 -7.29
CA ASN A 38 -12.55 -4.29 -6.11
C ASN A 38 -13.91 -4.74 -6.60
N LEU A 39 -14.19 -6.03 -6.51
CA LEU A 39 -15.43 -6.60 -7.04
C LEU A 39 -16.35 -7.03 -5.90
N GLU A 40 -17.62 -6.71 -6.04
CA GLU A 40 -18.68 -7.28 -5.23
C GLU A 40 -19.32 -8.43 -6.01
N THR A 41 -19.50 -9.56 -5.35
CA THR A 41 -20.08 -10.75 -5.97
C THR A 41 -21.10 -11.38 -5.03
N GLU A 42 -21.88 -12.31 -5.54
CA GLU A 42 -22.80 -13.13 -4.73
C GLU A 42 -22.07 -13.98 -3.66
N LYS A 43 -20.76 -14.20 -3.80
CA LYS A 43 -19.92 -14.94 -2.86
C LYS A 43 -19.05 -14.06 -1.97
N GLY A 44 -19.19 -12.73 -2.03
CA GLY A 44 -18.45 -11.76 -1.22
C GLY A 44 -17.67 -10.74 -2.04
N LYS A 45 -16.79 -9.99 -1.37
CA LYS A 45 -15.92 -8.99 -1.99
C LYS A 45 -14.59 -9.62 -2.40
N PHE A 46 -14.10 -9.28 -3.58
CA PHE A 46 -12.82 -9.72 -4.11
C PHE A 46 -12.02 -8.50 -4.54
N THR A 47 -10.78 -8.45 -4.10
CA THR A 47 -9.84 -7.42 -4.51
C THR A 47 -8.62 -8.06 -5.15
N GLY A 48 -8.02 -7.40 -6.10
CA GLY A 48 -6.83 -7.92 -6.75
C GLY A 48 -6.13 -6.87 -7.59
N LEU A 49 -4.88 -7.17 -7.88
CA LEU A 49 -4.03 -6.45 -8.81
C LEU A 49 -3.69 -7.41 -9.96
N ALA A 50 -3.83 -6.94 -11.18
CA ALA A 50 -3.29 -7.60 -12.36
C ALA A 50 -2.18 -6.73 -12.94
N ASP A 51 -0.96 -7.22 -12.92
CA ASP A 51 0.12 -6.70 -13.74
C ASP A 51 0.19 -7.48 -15.06
N ASN A 52 0.93 -6.97 -16.04
CA ASN A 52 1.04 -7.56 -17.38
C ASN A 52 1.47 -9.03 -17.44
N LYS A 53 1.81 -9.64 -16.33
CA LYS A 53 2.38 -10.99 -16.30
C LYS A 53 1.51 -12.01 -15.62
N MET A 54 0.62 -11.63 -14.71
CA MET A 54 -0.27 -12.59 -14.06
C MET A 54 -1.38 -11.88 -13.27
N LEU A 55 -2.62 -12.38 -13.44
CA LEU A 55 -3.74 -12.00 -12.59
C LEU A 55 -3.57 -12.64 -11.21
N TYR A 56 -3.16 -11.86 -10.22
CA TYR A 56 -3.18 -12.31 -8.83
C TYR A 56 -4.55 -12.02 -8.23
N PHE A 57 -5.35 -13.05 -8.11
CA PHE A 57 -6.54 -13.00 -7.28
C PHE A 57 -6.14 -13.25 -5.83
N ASN A 58 -6.19 -12.23 -5.00
CA ASN A 58 -6.21 -12.47 -3.57
C ASN A 58 -7.60 -13.01 -3.21
N THR A 59 -7.76 -14.34 -3.31
CA THR A 59 -8.94 -15.05 -2.85
C THR A 59 -8.91 -15.23 -1.33
N GLN A 60 -8.45 -14.25 -0.58
CA GLN A 60 -8.81 -14.24 0.82
C GLN A 60 -10.33 -14.11 0.86
N LYS A 61 -10.96 -15.28 0.89
CA LYS A 61 -12.31 -15.41 1.35
C LYS A 61 -12.34 -14.63 2.64
N TYR A 62 -13.11 -13.55 2.68
CA TYR A 62 -13.49 -12.92 3.92
C TYR A 62 -14.36 -13.92 4.69
N SER A 63 -13.74 -15.05 5.04
CA SER A 63 -14.29 -15.92 6.06
C SER A 63 -14.17 -15.11 7.33
N SER A 64 -15.26 -14.91 7.99
CA SER A 64 -15.44 -14.46 9.35
C SER A 64 -14.38 -15.04 10.30
N LEU A 65 -13.15 -14.58 10.16
CA LEU A 65 -12.18 -14.61 11.24
C LEU A 65 -12.56 -13.47 12.15
N SER A 66 -12.97 -13.81 13.33
CA SER A 66 -13.54 -13.01 14.40
C SER A 66 -12.63 -11.92 14.96
N THR A 67 -11.98 -11.14 14.11
CA THR A 67 -11.15 -10.00 14.47
C THR A 67 -11.11 -9.03 13.31
N GLY A 68 -12.05 -8.08 13.26
CA GLY A 68 -12.06 -7.01 12.26
C GLY A 68 -12.41 -7.47 10.84
N ALA A 69 -13.68 -7.71 10.56
CA ALA A 69 -14.15 -8.52 9.44
C ALA A 69 -13.95 -7.97 8.01
N ASN A 70 -13.34 -6.80 7.81
CA ASN A 70 -13.22 -6.17 6.48
C ASN A 70 -11.84 -5.55 6.18
N GLU A 71 -10.80 -5.87 6.92
CA GLU A 71 -9.47 -5.31 6.66
C GLU A 71 -8.87 -5.86 5.39
N ILE A 72 -8.57 -4.99 4.46
CA ILE A 72 -7.80 -5.34 3.27
C ILE A 72 -6.32 -5.10 3.56
N TYR A 73 -5.64 -6.19 3.81
CA TYR A 73 -4.23 -6.24 4.09
C TYR A 73 -3.52 -6.97 2.95
N GLN A 74 -2.77 -6.25 2.13
CA GLN A 74 -2.10 -6.80 0.96
C GLN A 74 -0.58 -6.72 1.16
N LYS A 75 0.09 -7.86 0.97
CA LYS A 75 1.54 -8.02 1.15
C LYS A 75 2.25 -8.24 -0.17
N ASP A 76 3.52 -7.83 -0.20
CA ASP A 76 4.45 -8.14 -1.27
C ASP A 76 3.98 -7.73 -2.67
N LEU A 77 3.21 -6.64 -2.75
CA LEU A 77 2.91 -5.95 -3.99
C LEU A 77 4.17 -5.33 -4.56
N THR A 78 4.18 -5.02 -5.84
CA THR A 78 5.37 -4.47 -6.50
C THR A 78 5.05 -3.23 -7.31
N VAL A 79 5.99 -2.29 -7.30
CA VAL A 79 6.05 -1.14 -8.22
C VAL A 79 7.26 -1.30 -9.10
N ARG A 80 7.08 -1.31 -10.41
CA ARG A 80 8.21 -1.21 -11.35
C ARG A 80 8.79 0.19 -11.28
N SER A 81 10.10 0.27 -11.17
CA SER A 81 10.83 1.53 -11.11
C SER A 81 11.88 1.59 -12.22
N ASP A 82 11.85 2.65 -12.99
CA ASP A 82 12.89 2.94 -13.98
C ASP A 82 14.13 3.52 -13.28
N LEU A 83 13.95 4.34 -12.25
CA LEU A 83 15.04 4.92 -11.46
C LEU A 83 15.86 3.86 -10.71
N MET A 84 15.18 2.81 -10.20
CA MET A 84 15.82 1.68 -9.53
C MET A 84 16.23 0.58 -10.51
N ASN A 85 15.74 0.62 -11.75
CA ASN A 85 15.86 -0.43 -12.76
C ASN A 85 15.42 -1.83 -12.25
N THR A 86 14.45 -1.85 -11.35
CA THR A 86 13.91 -3.09 -10.75
C THR A 86 12.49 -2.86 -10.28
N SER A 87 11.81 -3.93 -9.84
CA SER A 87 10.56 -3.81 -9.11
C SER A 87 10.83 -3.71 -7.62
N VAL A 88 10.22 -2.75 -6.95
CA VAL A 88 10.33 -2.53 -5.50
C VAL A 88 9.06 -3.04 -4.84
N LYS A 89 9.22 -3.82 -3.78
CA LYS A 89 8.10 -4.36 -3.01
C LYS A 89 7.48 -3.30 -2.10
N TYR A 90 6.19 -3.46 -1.83
CA TYR A 90 5.49 -2.75 -0.77
C TYR A 90 4.35 -3.59 -0.23
N SER A 91 3.86 -3.23 0.96
CA SER A 91 2.63 -3.76 1.51
C SER A 91 1.70 -2.62 1.89
N ILE A 92 0.40 -2.90 1.98
CA ILE A 92 -0.61 -1.88 2.25
C ILE A 92 -1.69 -2.41 3.17
N TYR A 93 -2.11 -1.59 4.12
CA TYR A 93 -3.31 -1.75 4.92
C TYR A 93 -4.38 -0.79 4.41
N LEU A 94 -5.54 -1.31 4.10
CA LEU A 94 -6.73 -0.56 3.75
C LEU A 94 -7.77 -0.71 4.86
N PRO A 95 -8.36 0.38 5.37
CA PRO A 95 -9.32 0.30 6.47
C PRO A 95 -10.60 -0.45 6.05
N GLU A 96 -11.33 -0.95 7.03
CA GLU A 96 -12.59 -1.68 6.83
C GLU A 96 -13.60 -0.90 5.98
N SER A 97 -13.63 0.43 6.15
CA SER A 97 -14.50 1.33 5.39
C SER A 97 -14.04 1.60 3.96
N TYR A 98 -12.92 1.00 3.52
CA TYR A 98 -12.37 1.26 2.19
C TYR A 98 -13.25 0.65 1.09
N ASP A 99 -13.79 1.51 0.25
CA ASP A 99 -14.67 1.14 -0.88
C ASP A 99 -14.09 1.54 -2.26
N GLY A 100 -12.91 2.16 -2.27
CA GLY A 100 -12.26 2.68 -3.49
C GLY A 100 -12.83 4.02 -3.99
N THR A 101 -13.87 4.56 -3.36
CA THR A 101 -14.53 5.82 -3.77
C THR A 101 -14.21 6.98 -2.82
N LYS A 102 -14.34 6.74 -1.52
CA LYS A 102 -13.97 7.69 -0.47
C LYS A 102 -12.45 7.78 -0.38
N LYS A 103 -11.93 8.99 -0.35
CA LYS A 103 -10.48 9.23 -0.21
C LYS A 103 -10.06 9.29 1.26
N TYR A 104 -8.92 8.67 1.56
CA TYR A 104 -8.36 8.54 2.91
C TYR A 104 -7.02 9.26 3.05
N PRO A 105 -6.65 9.73 4.27
CA PRO A 105 -5.27 10.07 4.58
C PRO A 105 -4.37 8.85 4.43
N VAL A 106 -3.09 9.09 4.21
CA VAL A 106 -2.07 8.03 4.08
C VAL A 106 -0.92 8.23 5.05
N LEU A 107 -0.48 7.14 5.65
CA LEU A 107 0.73 7.03 6.44
C LEU A 107 1.73 6.11 5.73
N TYR A 108 2.87 6.65 5.34
CA TYR A 108 4.01 5.88 4.86
C TYR A 108 4.88 5.45 6.04
N MET A 109 5.12 4.14 6.20
CA MET A 109 5.92 3.59 7.30
C MET A 109 7.17 2.89 6.78
N LEU A 110 8.33 3.40 7.19
CA LEU A 110 9.65 2.97 6.75
C LEU A 110 10.25 1.99 7.76
N HIS A 111 10.69 0.82 7.28
CA HIS A 111 11.28 -0.20 8.13
C HIS A 111 12.73 0.11 8.55
N GLY A 112 13.22 -0.57 9.58
CA GLY A 112 14.59 -0.49 10.04
C GLY A 112 15.59 -1.28 9.17
N TYR A 113 16.88 -1.12 9.43
CA TYR A 113 17.93 -1.88 8.74
C TYR A 113 17.74 -3.39 8.91
N GLY A 114 17.83 -4.14 7.82
CA GLY A 114 17.58 -5.59 7.80
C GLY A 114 16.11 -5.99 7.80
N GLY A 115 15.20 -5.02 7.85
CA GLY A 115 13.76 -5.25 7.74
C GLY A 115 13.26 -5.30 6.28
N ASN A 116 11.95 -5.25 6.12
CA ASN A 116 11.29 -5.28 4.82
C ASN A 116 9.89 -4.64 4.88
N ASN A 117 9.19 -4.62 3.75
CA ASN A 117 7.85 -4.05 3.59
C ASN A 117 6.75 -4.67 4.49
N ASN A 118 7.00 -5.80 5.14
CA ASN A 118 6.01 -6.46 5.99
C ASN A 118 6.17 -6.15 7.49
N ASP A 119 7.27 -5.54 7.92
CA ASP A 119 7.61 -5.39 9.34
C ASP A 119 6.54 -4.64 10.15
N TRP A 120 5.94 -3.60 9.58
CA TRP A 120 4.91 -2.80 10.25
C TRP A 120 3.52 -3.42 10.23
N LEU A 121 3.30 -4.37 9.34
CA LEU A 121 1.98 -4.95 9.09
C LEU A 121 1.87 -6.40 9.55
N GLN A 122 2.92 -7.00 10.13
CA GLN A 122 2.88 -8.35 10.68
C GLN A 122 2.37 -8.35 12.13
N ASP A 123 1.56 -9.37 12.46
CA ASP A 123 1.30 -9.76 13.86
C ASP A 123 2.53 -10.43 14.46
N ASN A 124 3.60 -9.68 14.59
CA ASN A 124 4.85 -10.22 15.10
C ASN A 124 4.99 -9.88 16.59
N THR A 125 4.18 -10.53 17.40
CA THR A 125 4.12 -10.34 18.86
C THR A 125 5.39 -10.81 19.59
N GLY A 126 6.40 -11.32 18.89
CA GLY A 126 7.57 -11.96 19.47
C GLY A 126 8.93 -11.36 19.19
N SER A 127 9.07 -10.38 18.30
CA SER A 127 10.36 -9.78 17.96
C SER A 127 10.52 -8.40 18.58
N ILE A 128 11.53 -8.24 19.43
CA ILE A 128 11.96 -6.94 19.98
C ILE A 128 12.46 -5.97 18.88
N TRP A 129 12.71 -6.47 17.68
CA TRP A 129 13.22 -5.71 16.53
C TRP A 129 12.13 -5.36 15.52
N SER A 130 10.96 -5.97 15.59
CA SER A 130 9.87 -5.77 14.62
C SER A 130 8.98 -4.57 14.92
N GLY A 131 9.43 -3.62 15.74
CA GLY A 131 8.72 -2.36 15.94
C GLY A 131 7.26 -2.47 16.41
N GLY A 132 6.85 -3.62 16.90
CA GLY A 132 5.49 -3.84 17.33
C GLY A 132 4.48 -3.97 16.17
N GLY A 133 4.75 -4.81 15.19
CA GLY A 133 4.02 -5.16 13.95
C GLY A 133 2.50 -5.15 13.88
N THR A 134 1.83 -4.40 14.74
CA THR A 134 0.37 -4.32 14.84
C THR A 134 -0.15 -2.94 14.40
N MET A 135 0.50 -2.27 13.45
CA MET A 135 -0.01 -1.00 12.92
C MET A 135 -1.47 -1.09 12.46
N PRO A 136 -1.95 -2.19 11.84
CA PRO A 136 -3.37 -2.37 11.59
C PRO A 136 -4.24 -2.31 12.85
N ALA A 137 -3.81 -2.90 13.95
CA ALA A 137 -4.57 -2.86 15.22
C ALA A 137 -4.63 -1.44 15.79
N TYR A 138 -3.53 -0.70 15.74
CA TYR A 138 -3.51 0.72 16.15
C TYR A 138 -4.34 1.61 15.23
N ALA A 139 -4.35 1.31 13.92
CA ALA A 139 -5.20 2.03 12.97
C ALA A 139 -6.70 1.82 13.27
N ARG A 140 -7.11 0.60 13.63
CA ARG A 140 -8.48 0.32 14.10
C ARG A 140 -8.81 1.07 15.38
N GLU A 141 -7.97 0.96 16.39
CA GLU A 141 -8.15 1.67 17.66
C GLU A 141 -8.27 3.19 17.45
N TYR A 142 -7.48 3.74 16.54
CA TYR A 142 -7.59 5.13 16.14
C TYR A 142 -8.94 5.43 15.47
N ALA A 143 -9.38 4.57 14.56
CA ALA A 143 -10.67 4.72 13.89
C ALA A 143 -11.85 4.65 14.88
N GLU A 144 -11.82 3.69 15.81
CA GLU A 144 -12.82 3.56 16.88
C GLU A 144 -12.89 4.80 17.77
N LYS A 145 -11.73 5.35 18.16
CA LYS A 145 -11.66 6.53 19.04
C LYS A 145 -12.03 7.84 18.35
N THR A 146 -11.77 7.97 17.06
CA THR A 146 -11.84 9.25 16.35
C THR A 146 -12.89 9.30 15.25
N GLY A 147 -13.42 8.16 14.83
CA GLY A 147 -14.27 8.04 13.65
C GLY A 147 -13.52 8.29 12.34
N LYS A 148 -12.18 8.22 12.32
CA LYS A 148 -11.33 8.53 11.17
C LYS A 148 -10.47 7.35 10.82
N ASP A 149 -10.53 6.95 9.55
CA ASP A 149 -9.70 5.91 8.96
C ASP A 149 -8.50 6.48 8.23
N LEU A 150 -7.48 5.63 8.05
CA LEU A 150 -6.30 5.94 7.25
C LEU A 150 -5.79 4.70 6.50
N ILE A 151 -5.07 4.94 5.43
CA ILE A 151 -4.33 3.92 4.68
C ILE A 151 -2.89 3.90 5.21
N ILE A 152 -2.30 2.71 5.38
CA ILE A 152 -0.89 2.57 5.74
C ILE A 152 -0.15 1.89 4.60
N VAL A 153 0.95 2.48 4.14
CA VAL A 153 1.77 1.97 3.05
C VAL A 153 3.19 1.76 3.55
N THR A 154 3.73 0.58 3.31
CA THR A 154 5.03 0.17 3.82
C THR A 154 5.92 -0.29 2.66
N PRO A 155 6.77 0.59 2.10
CA PRO A 155 7.70 0.21 1.03
C PRO A 155 8.89 -0.57 1.56
N ASP A 156 9.45 -1.44 0.72
CA ASP A 156 10.75 -2.07 0.96
C ASP A 156 11.87 -1.08 0.62
N GLY A 157 12.58 -0.61 1.63
CA GLY A 157 13.71 0.31 1.49
C GLY A 157 15.06 -0.39 1.28
N GLY A 158 15.08 -1.73 1.31
CA GLY A 158 16.36 -2.46 1.37
C GLY A 158 17.20 -1.99 2.56
N ASN A 159 18.52 -1.88 2.34
CA ASN A 159 19.47 -1.45 3.38
C ASN A 159 20.24 -0.18 2.96
N ASN A 160 19.60 0.75 2.26
CA ASN A 160 20.25 1.92 1.64
C ASN A 160 19.98 3.24 2.37
N PHE A 161 19.43 3.17 3.60
CA PHE A 161 19.06 4.35 4.40
C PHE A 161 18.09 5.31 3.69
N TYR A 162 17.30 4.80 2.76
CA TYR A 162 16.34 5.59 1.98
C TYR A 162 16.98 6.74 1.18
N CYS A 163 18.27 6.63 0.90
CA CYS A 163 19.04 7.61 0.15
C CYS A 163 19.25 7.18 -1.31
N ASP A 164 19.54 8.16 -2.15
CA ASP A 164 20.08 7.89 -3.47
C ASP A 164 21.52 7.43 -3.34
N GLY A 165 21.86 6.34 -4.02
CA GLY A 165 23.21 5.79 -4.03
C GLY A 165 24.19 6.68 -4.79
N PHE A 166 25.43 6.69 -4.31
CA PHE A 166 26.53 7.42 -4.93
C PHE A 166 27.06 6.67 -6.17
N ASN A 167 27.60 7.41 -7.15
CA ASN A 167 28.23 6.85 -8.37
C ASN A 167 27.39 5.79 -9.12
N GLY A 168 26.12 6.09 -9.38
CA GLY A 168 25.26 5.18 -10.15
C GLY A 168 24.59 4.09 -9.33
N GLY A 169 24.67 4.16 -8.00
CA GLY A 169 23.91 3.30 -7.10
C GLY A 169 22.40 3.51 -7.21
N PRO A 170 21.60 2.65 -6.54
CA PRO A 170 20.14 2.74 -6.57
C PRO A 170 19.63 4.14 -6.16
N LYS A 171 18.71 4.70 -6.91
CA LYS A 171 18.15 6.03 -6.66
C LYS A 171 16.86 5.95 -5.85
N TYR A 172 16.96 5.46 -4.62
CA TYR A 172 15.78 5.14 -3.82
C TYR A 172 14.96 6.37 -3.41
N MET A 173 15.59 7.46 -2.98
CA MET A 173 14.88 8.69 -2.63
C MET A 173 14.17 9.27 -3.86
N SER A 174 14.87 9.34 -4.99
CA SER A 174 14.29 9.79 -6.26
C SER A 174 13.10 8.90 -6.67
N PHE A 175 13.22 7.58 -6.57
CA PHE A 175 12.14 6.63 -6.78
C PHE A 175 10.95 6.92 -5.86
N PHE A 176 11.18 7.09 -4.57
CA PHE A 176 10.12 7.28 -3.58
C PHE A 176 9.25 8.50 -3.91
N PHE A 177 9.86 9.64 -4.27
CA PHE A 177 9.13 10.86 -4.57
C PHE A 177 8.59 10.95 -6.00
N GLN A 178 9.33 10.45 -6.98
CA GLN A 178 9.00 10.65 -8.39
C GLN A 178 8.15 9.52 -8.97
N GLU A 179 8.24 8.31 -8.40
CA GLU A 179 7.54 7.13 -8.89
C GLU A 179 6.59 6.53 -7.85
N PHE A 180 7.09 6.24 -6.64
CA PHE A 180 6.33 5.47 -5.65
C PHE A 180 5.11 6.22 -5.10
N ILE A 181 5.29 7.42 -4.54
CA ILE A 181 4.16 8.22 -4.03
C ILE A 181 3.13 8.48 -5.12
N PRO A 182 3.49 8.96 -6.33
CA PRO A 182 2.53 9.14 -7.41
C PRO A 182 1.79 7.86 -7.79
N TYR A 183 2.48 6.73 -7.86
CA TYR A 183 1.87 5.44 -8.13
C TYR A 183 0.84 5.06 -7.06
N ILE A 184 1.21 5.10 -5.80
CA ILE A 184 0.33 4.76 -4.68
C ILE A 184 -0.91 5.67 -4.64
N GLU A 185 -0.72 6.97 -4.79
CA GLU A 185 -1.81 7.95 -4.73
C GLU A 185 -2.73 7.93 -5.96
N SER A 186 -2.26 7.41 -7.09
CA SER A 186 -3.10 7.18 -8.28
C SER A 186 -3.81 5.83 -8.25
N THR A 187 -3.23 4.84 -7.57
CA THR A 187 -3.75 3.47 -7.51
C THR A 187 -4.85 3.33 -6.45
N TYR A 188 -4.67 3.99 -5.32
CA TYR A 188 -5.59 3.90 -4.19
C TYR A 188 -6.35 5.22 -3.96
N ALA A 189 -7.51 5.12 -3.31
CA ALA A 189 -8.32 6.29 -2.99
C ALA A 189 -7.70 7.12 -1.85
N ILE A 190 -6.63 7.83 -2.15
CA ILE A 190 -5.84 8.64 -1.21
C ILE A 190 -6.11 10.13 -1.43
N LYS A 191 -6.13 10.90 -0.34
CA LYS A 191 -6.10 12.36 -0.36
C LYS A 191 -4.67 12.83 -0.62
N ALA A 192 -4.33 13.06 -1.90
CA ALA A 192 -3.00 13.43 -2.39
C ALA A 192 -2.63 14.88 -2.03
N GLU A 193 -2.60 15.22 -0.75
CA GLU A 193 -2.33 16.58 -0.27
C GLU A 193 -1.51 16.53 1.03
N LYS A 194 -0.69 17.55 1.27
CA LYS A 194 0.19 17.65 2.45
C LYS A 194 -0.54 17.30 3.75
N LYS A 195 -1.69 17.94 4.01
CA LYS A 195 -2.43 17.78 5.28
C LYS A 195 -2.99 16.37 5.55
N SER A 196 -2.94 15.51 4.53
CA SER A 196 -3.44 14.13 4.58
C SER A 196 -2.32 13.10 4.39
N ARG A 197 -1.07 13.54 4.29
CA ARG A 197 0.09 12.66 4.10
C ARG A 197 1.03 12.73 5.30
N ALA A 198 1.29 11.58 5.91
CA ALA A 198 2.23 11.43 7.02
C ALA A 198 3.33 10.41 6.66
N ILE A 199 4.47 10.52 7.32
CA ILE A 199 5.57 9.58 7.20
C ILE A 199 6.15 9.26 8.57
N GLY A 200 6.54 8.01 8.77
CA GLY A 200 7.19 7.57 10.00
C GLY A 200 8.10 6.38 9.78
N GLY A 201 8.92 6.06 10.76
CA GLY A 201 9.81 4.90 10.66
C GLY A 201 10.66 4.66 11.90
N LEU A 202 11.26 3.47 11.93
CA LEU A 202 12.13 2.98 13.00
C LEU A 202 13.58 2.95 12.54
N SER A 203 14.52 3.43 13.38
CA SER A 203 15.98 3.29 13.13
C SER A 203 16.37 3.85 11.75
N MET A 204 16.83 3.02 10.80
CA MET A 204 17.06 3.44 9.41
C MET A 204 15.84 4.13 8.80
N GLY A 205 14.62 3.62 9.07
CA GLY A 205 13.36 4.24 8.64
C GLY A 205 13.05 5.54 9.37
N GLY A 206 13.46 5.66 10.63
CA GLY A 206 13.41 6.91 11.39
C GLY A 206 14.29 7.99 10.75
N TYR A 207 15.53 7.62 10.41
CA TYR A 207 16.42 8.48 9.62
C TYR A 207 15.76 8.90 8.29
N GLY A 208 15.26 7.94 7.52
CA GLY A 208 14.59 8.20 6.24
C GLY A 208 13.40 9.15 6.38
N SER A 209 12.59 8.97 7.42
CA SER A 209 11.42 9.81 7.69
C SER A 209 11.81 11.26 7.99
N LEU A 210 12.80 11.48 8.85
CA LEU A 210 13.34 12.83 9.14
C LEU A 210 13.99 13.45 7.91
N TYR A 211 14.79 12.66 7.20
CA TYR A 211 15.48 13.12 5.99
C TYR A 211 14.47 13.58 4.92
N TYR A 212 13.45 12.78 4.63
CA TYR A 212 12.40 13.11 3.68
C TYR A 212 11.54 14.29 4.13
N GLY A 213 11.14 14.33 5.40
CA GLY A 213 10.35 15.42 5.94
C GLY A 213 11.10 16.76 5.98
N THR A 214 12.43 16.72 6.12
CA THR A 214 13.29 17.92 6.12
C THR A 214 13.54 18.43 4.68
N LEU A 215 13.81 17.53 3.75
CA LEU A 215 14.05 17.91 2.35
C LEU A 215 12.77 18.32 1.60
N HIS A 216 11.63 17.72 1.98
CA HIS A 216 10.33 17.93 1.35
C HIS A 216 9.27 18.34 2.37
N PRO A 217 9.44 19.47 3.06
CA PRO A 217 8.51 19.91 4.10
C PRO A 217 7.11 20.21 3.56
N GLU A 218 6.99 20.43 2.25
CA GLU A 218 5.70 20.63 1.55
C GLU A 218 4.90 19.33 1.37
N MET A 219 5.54 18.16 1.51
CA MET A 219 4.92 16.87 1.22
C MET A 219 4.14 16.28 2.39
N PHE A 220 4.62 16.46 3.62
CA PHE A 220 4.10 15.77 4.80
C PHE A 220 3.59 16.75 5.86
N CYS A 221 2.43 16.46 6.46
CA CYS A 221 1.92 17.22 7.62
C CYS A 221 2.44 16.67 8.94
N TYR A 222 2.91 15.44 8.97
CA TYR A 222 3.42 14.78 10.16
C TYR A 222 4.62 13.90 9.82
N VAL A 223 5.65 13.98 10.65
CA VAL A 223 6.88 13.16 10.53
C VAL A 223 7.15 12.55 11.91
N TYR A 224 7.36 11.23 11.93
CA TYR A 224 7.67 10.47 13.14
C TYR A 224 8.94 9.64 12.94
N ALA A 225 9.82 9.67 13.92
CA ALA A 225 11.04 8.88 13.92
C ALA A 225 11.28 8.25 15.31
N CYS A 226 11.61 6.99 15.35
CA CYS A 226 12.02 6.27 16.55
C CYS A 226 13.22 5.35 16.29
#